data_07331edf22e11465323911706f13793a
#
_entry.id   07331edf22e11465323911706f13793a
#
_cell.length_a   1.000
_cell.length_b   1.000
_cell.length_c   1.000
_cell.angle_alpha   90.00
_cell.angle_beta   90.00
_cell.angle_gamma   90.00
#
_symmetry.space_group_name_H-M   'P 1'
#
loop_
_entity.id
_entity.type
_entity.pdbx_description
1 polymer ?
#
loop_
_entity_poly.entity_id
_entity_poly.type
_entity_poly.pdbx_seq_one_letter_code
_entity_poly.pdbx_strand_id
1 'polypeptide(L)'
;MSLPALFRARELAAAPSETGIAGAFGKARHVIVLFLHGGHPQQETFDPKPEGPLELRGEFGAIASSLHDVRVSEVLPRCATIMHKLATVRSMSHSHTDHVIASMPALTGHAHPPEKDSLGDFPPAPTDFPPHGAVLSALRPAPAGLPTWMRVGPLMRRGNGTVLHGQLPGMLGNRHASFVVDQTLLPANVRIEAVQPNSELTELRLTARLDLLKQVDQQRRLID
;
A
#
# COMPACT_ATOMS: atom_id res chain seq x y z
N MET A 1 9.47 -2.40 -6.98
CA MET A 1 10.87 -1.93 -6.87
C MET A 1 11.65 -3.02 -6.15
N SER A 2 12.71 -3.58 -6.76
CA SER A 2 13.50 -4.63 -6.12
C SER A 2 14.38 -4.05 -4.99
N LEU A 3 14.70 -4.87 -3.99
CA LEU A 3 15.63 -4.48 -2.91
C LEU A 3 16.96 -3.89 -3.44
N PRO A 4 17.61 -4.46 -4.46
CA PRO A 4 18.79 -3.86 -5.09
C PRO A 4 18.52 -2.49 -5.70
N ALA A 5 17.35 -2.26 -6.29
CA ALA A 5 16.99 -0.96 -6.83
C ALA A 5 16.79 0.10 -5.74
N LEU A 6 16.27 -0.31 -4.57
CA LEU A 6 16.13 0.56 -3.41
C LEU A 6 17.51 0.95 -2.82
N PHE A 7 18.44 0.00 -2.75
CA PHE A 7 19.82 0.28 -2.29
C PHE A 7 20.56 1.17 -3.28
N ARG A 8 20.46 0.93 -4.59
CA ARG A 8 21.01 1.84 -5.62
C ARG A 8 20.40 3.24 -5.55
N ALA A 9 19.08 3.35 -5.35
CA ALA A 9 18.43 4.65 -5.19
C ALA A 9 18.96 5.39 -3.95
N ARG A 10 19.29 4.68 -2.88
CA ARG A 10 19.88 5.25 -1.67
C ARG A 10 21.33 5.71 -1.88
N GLU A 11 22.12 4.95 -2.63
CA GLU A 11 23.49 5.34 -3.02
C GLU A 11 23.48 6.57 -3.94
N LEU A 12 22.59 6.60 -4.95
CA LEU A 12 22.42 7.74 -5.84
C LEU A 12 21.93 9.00 -5.12
N ALA A 13 21.07 8.84 -4.08
CA ALA A 13 20.60 9.96 -3.26
C ALA A 13 21.67 10.48 -2.29
N ALA A 14 22.68 9.70 -1.96
CA ALA A 14 23.81 10.10 -1.15
C ALA A 14 24.88 10.86 -1.95
N ALA A 15 24.85 10.75 -3.30
CA ALA A 15 25.74 11.54 -4.16
C ALA A 15 25.29 13.01 -4.20
N PRO A 16 26.20 13.99 -4.14
CA PRO A 16 25.85 15.40 -4.28
C PRO A 16 25.20 15.62 -5.66
N SER A 17 23.90 15.94 -5.69
CA SER A 17 23.21 16.24 -6.93
C SER A 17 23.03 17.75 -7.07
N GLU A 18 23.41 18.26 -8.23
CA GLU A 18 23.22 19.66 -8.61
C GLU A 18 21.73 20.03 -8.85
N THR A 19 20.86 19.05 -8.90
CA THR A 19 19.42 19.25 -9.03
C THR A 19 18.73 19.05 -7.67
N GLY A 20 18.07 20.06 -7.15
CA GLY A 20 17.47 20.13 -5.80
C GLY A 20 16.53 19.00 -5.35
N ILE A 21 16.37 17.95 -6.15
CA ILE A 21 15.56 16.75 -5.87
C ILE A 21 16.28 15.79 -4.90
N ALA A 22 17.60 15.73 -4.91
CA ALA A 22 18.38 14.84 -4.01
C ALA A 22 18.20 15.20 -2.53
N GLY A 23 17.99 16.46 -2.21
CA GLY A 23 17.73 16.93 -0.85
C GLY A 23 16.40 16.46 -0.24
N ALA A 24 15.46 15.94 -1.02
CA ALA A 24 14.13 15.50 -0.57
C ALA A 24 14.02 13.97 -0.40
N PHE A 25 14.92 13.18 -0.98
CA PHE A 25 14.85 11.73 -0.91
C PHE A 25 14.99 11.22 0.54
N GLY A 26 14.09 10.33 0.93
CA GLY A 26 14.10 9.70 2.25
C GLY A 26 13.64 10.60 3.40
N LYS A 27 13.12 11.79 3.14
CA LYS A 27 12.60 12.71 4.17
C LYS A 27 11.14 12.45 4.56
N ALA A 28 10.41 11.66 3.78
CA ALA A 28 9.04 11.30 4.11
C ALA A 28 9.02 10.48 5.42
N ARG A 29 8.24 10.94 6.38
CA ARG A 29 8.06 10.27 7.67
C ARG A 29 6.88 9.32 7.66
N HIS A 30 5.86 9.63 6.88
CA HIS A 30 4.62 8.86 6.77
C HIS A 30 4.23 8.72 5.31
N VAL A 31 3.67 7.57 4.96
CA VAL A 31 3.13 7.28 3.63
C VAL A 31 1.71 6.75 3.80
N ILE A 32 0.78 7.30 3.05
CA ILE A 32 -0.59 6.82 2.95
C ILE A 32 -0.79 6.32 1.53
N VAL A 33 -1.17 5.06 1.38
CA VAL A 33 -1.52 4.44 0.10
C VAL A 33 -3.04 4.34 0.02
N LEU A 34 -3.64 5.04 -0.94
CA LEU A 34 -5.04 4.88 -1.29
C LEU A 34 -5.13 3.93 -2.49
N PHE A 35 -5.44 2.68 -2.21
CA PHE A 35 -5.58 1.66 -3.24
C PHE A 35 -7.04 1.57 -3.69
N LEU A 36 -7.29 1.91 -4.94
CA LEU A 36 -8.61 1.82 -5.57
C LEU A 36 -8.71 0.47 -6.28
N HIS A 37 -9.31 -0.50 -5.60
CA HIS A 37 -9.47 -1.85 -6.14
C HIS A 37 -10.36 -1.84 -7.38
N GLY A 38 -9.90 -2.55 -8.42
CA GLY A 38 -10.58 -2.56 -9.72
C GLY A 38 -10.26 -1.34 -10.58
N GLY A 39 -9.55 -0.39 -10.00
CA GLY A 39 -9.15 0.85 -10.65
C GLY A 39 -10.33 1.82 -10.86
N HIS A 40 -9.97 3.05 -11.07
CA HIS A 40 -10.83 4.05 -11.72
C HIS A 40 -10.39 4.13 -13.18
N PRO A 41 -11.29 4.29 -14.13
CA PRO A 41 -10.90 4.49 -15.52
C PRO A 41 -10.00 5.71 -15.64
N GLN A 42 -8.84 5.56 -16.23
CA GLN A 42 -7.88 6.67 -16.36
C GLN A 42 -8.42 7.83 -17.18
N GLN A 43 -9.20 7.50 -18.22
CA GLN A 43 -9.84 8.47 -19.09
C GLN A 43 -10.94 9.27 -18.36
N GLU A 44 -11.50 8.71 -17.29
CA GLU A 44 -12.51 9.40 -16.48
C GLU A 44 -11.92 10.17 -15.30
N THR A 45 -10.59 10.17 -15.17
CA THR A 45 -9.93 10.78 -14.02
C THR A 45 -8.74 11.67 -14.41
N PHE A 46 -7.53 11.14 -14.36
CA PHE A 46 -6.30 11.92 -14.51
C PHE A 46 -5.73 11.96 -15.93
N ASP A 47 -6.32 11.22 -16.88
CA ASP A 47 -5.85 11.16 -18.26
C ASP A 47 -7.02 11.16 -19.27
N PRO A 48 -7.84 12.20 -19.34
CA PRO A 48 -9.09 12.21 -20.12
C PRO A 48 -8.90 12.20 -21.64
N LYS A 49 -7.69 12.42 -22.15
CA LYS A 49 -7.36 12.39 -23.59
C LYS A 49 -8.34 13.15 -24.49
N PRO A 50 -8.63 14.44 -24.23
CA PRO A 50 -9.68 15.18 -24.93
C PRO A 50 -9.47 15.26 -26.45
N GLU A 51 -8.21 15.19 -26.90
CA GLU A 51 -7.84 15.23 -28.33
C GLU A 51 -7.68 13.81 -28.95
N GLY A 52 -7.90 12.77 -28.14
CA GLY A 52 -7.80 11.38 -28.61
C GLY A 52 -9.01 10.93 -29.42
N PRO A 53 -8.95 9.74 -30.05
CA PRO A 53 -10.10 9.11 -30.68
C PRO A 53 -11.25 8.91 -29.70
N LEU A 54 -12.48 8.87 -30.22
CA LEU A 54 -13.69 8.78 -29.38
C LEU A 54 -13.71 7.51 -28.53
N GLU A 55 -13.16 6.43 -29.04
CA GLU A 55 -13.07 5.12 -28.38
C GLU A 55 -12.12 5.11 -27.17
N LEU A 56 -11.23 6.10 -27.10
CA LEU A 56 -10.26 6.24 -26.00
C LEU A 56 -10.62 7.34 -25.01
N ARG A 57 -11.68 8.10 -25.30
CA ARG A 57 -12.18 9.12 -24.37
C ARG A 57 -13.13 8.52 -23.37
N GLY A 58 -13.23 9.14 -22.19
CA GLY A 58 -14.31 8.90 -21.26
C GLY A 58 -15.61 9.62 -21.64
N GLU A 59 -16.65 9.36 -20.89
CA GLU A 59 -17.96 10.04 -21.05
C GLU A 59 -17.92 11.48 -20.51
N PHE A 60 -17.02 11.76 -19.56
CA PHE A 60 -16.89 13.07 -18.90
C PHE A 60 -15.98 14.01 -19.67
N GLY A 61 -16.26 15.29 -19.57
CA GLY A 61 -15.44 16.35 -20.13
C GLY A 61 -14.10 16.52 -19.40
N ALA A 62 -13.19 17.25 -20.05
CA ALA A 62 -11.88 17.56 -19.50
C ALA A 62 -11.78 19.04 -19.12
N ILE A 63 -11.39 19.33 -17.90
CA ILE A 63 -11.20 20.67 -17.37
C ILE A 63 -9.72 21.05 -17.24
N ALA A 64 -9.42 22.35 -17.30
CA ALA A 64 -8.09 22.86 -17.03
C ALA A 64 -7.69 22.61 -15.58
N SER A 65 -6.40 22.42 -15.37
CA SER A 65 -5.85 22.24 -14.02
C SER A 65 -4.96 23.42 -13.62
N SER A 66 -4.40 23.35 -12.40
CA SER A 66 -3.41 24.32 -11.92
C SER A 66 -2.04 24.21 -12.63
N LEU A 67 -1.86 23.24 -13.51
CA LEU A 67 -0.70 23.12 -14.39
C LEU A 67 -1.08 23.49 -15.81
N HIS A 68 -0.22 24.27 -16.47
CA HIS A 68 -0.39 24.59 -17.88
C HIS A 68 -0.39 23.29 -18.72
N ASP A 69 -1.27 23.20 -19.70
CA ASP A 69 -1.42 22.08 -20.64
C ASP A 69 -1.76 20.71 -19.99
N VAL A 70 -2.06 20.67 -18.69
CA VAL A 70 -2.53 19.46 -18.03
C VAL A 70 -4.03 19.57 -17.77
N ARG A 71 -4.78 18.68 -18.38
CA ARG A 71 -6.23 18.54 -18.15
C ARG A 71 -6.52 17.30 -17.33
N VAL A 72 -7.56 17.36 -16.53
CA VAL A 72 -8.13 16.25 -15.77
C VAL A 72 -9.64 16.18 -16.05
N SER A 73 -10.25 15.06 -15.72
CA SER A 73 -11.71 14.93 -15.89
C SER A 73 -12.46 15.93 -15.02
N GLU A 74 -13.60 16.40 -15.54
CA GLU A 74 -14.50 17.33 -14.84
C GLU A 74 -15.07 16.79 -13.52
N VAL A 75 -15.04 15.47 -13.32
CA VAL A 75 -15.45 14.85 -12.05
C VAL A 75 -14.44 15.08 -10.92
N LEU A 76 -13.24 15.59 -11.23
CA LEU A 76 -12.18 15.85 -10.27
C LEU A 76 -11.83 17.36 -10.10
N PRO A 77 -12.81 18.26 -9.89
CA PRO A 77 -12.54 19.70 -9.88
C PRO A 77 -11.60 20.11 -8.74
N ARG A 78 -11.66 19.43 -7.59
CA ARG A 78 -10.75 19.71 -6.47
C ARG A 78 -9.31 19.24 -6.76
N CYS A 79 -9.14 18.10 -7.43
CA CYS A 79 -7.82 17.65 -7.87
C CYS A 79 -7.23 18.61 -8.91
N ALA A 80 -8.05 19.14 -9.82
CA ALA A 80 -7.61 20.11 -10.80
C ALA A 80 -6.89 21.31 -10.17
N THR A 81 -7.39 21.83 -9.05
CA THR A 81 -6.80 22.99 -8.36
C THR A 81 -5.47 22.72 -7.69
N ILE A 82 -5.13 21.45 -7.42
CA ILE A 82 -3.91 21.04 -6.70
C ILE A 82 -2.96 20.21 -7.56
N MET A 83 -3.17 20.12 -8.87
CA MET A 83 -2.32 19.31 -9.76
C MET A 83 -0.84 19.68 -9.66
N HIS A 84 -0.50 20.94 -9.38
CA HIS A 84 0.89 21.37 -9.12
C HIS A 84 1.55 20.70 -7.90
N LYS A 85 0.78 20.01 -7.04
CA LYS A 85 1.26 19.23 -5.89
C LYS A 85 1.28 17.73 -6.15
N LEU A 86 0.81 17.29 -7.31
CA LEU A 86 0.64 15.88 -7.65
C LEU A 86 1.65 15.47 -8.74
N ALA A 87 2.14 14.25 -8.63
CA ALA A 87 2.90 13.60 -9.71
C ALA A 87 2.02 12.48 -10.28
N THR A 88 1.61 12.60 -11.53
CA THR A 88 0.83 11.59 -12.23
C THR A 88 1.71 10.79 -13.17
N VAL A 89 1.80 9.48 -12.96
CA VAL A 89 2.53 8.57 -13.84
C VAL A 89 1.54 7.93 -14.80
N ARG A 90 1.47 8.43 -16.04
CA ARG A 90 0.54 7.95 -17.09
C ARG A 90 1.07 6.79 -17.91
N SER A 91 2.35 6.46 -17.78
CA SER A 91 3.03 5.40 -18.53
C SER A 91 3.00 4.03 -17.85
N MET A 92 2.28 3.89 -16.74
CA MET A 92 2.13 2.59 -16.08
C MET A 92 1.30 1.65 -16.93
N SER A 93 1.81 0.45 -17.14
CA SER A 93 1.12 -0.60 -17.91
C SER A 93 1.44 -1.97 -17.31
N HIS A 94 0.54 -2.91 -17.50
CA HIS A 94 0.71 -4.32 -17.17
C HIS A 94 -0.17 -5.19 -18.07
N SER A 95 0.15 -6.48 -18.15
CA SER A 95 -0.57 -7.44 -18.97
C SER A 95 -1.81 -8.06 -18.31
N HIS A 96 -1.96 -7.87 -17.00
CA HIS A 96 -3.05 -8.49 -16.25
C HIS A 96 -4.32 -7.66 -16.35
N THR A 97 -5.41 -8.29 -16.78
CA THR A 97 -6.73 -7.66 -16.93
C THR A 97 -7.73 -8.09 -15.85
N ASP A 98 -7.38 -9.08 -15.03
CA ASP A 98 -8.21 -9.55 -13.92
C ASP A 98 -7.87 -8.81 -12.63
N HIS A 99 -8.89 -8.43 -11.86
CA HIS A 99 -8.73 -7.67 -10.61
C HIS A 99 -7.93 -8.40 -9.53
N VAL A 100 -8.00 -9.73 -9.49
CA VAL A 100 -7.29 -10.53 -8.48
C VAL A 100 -5.81 -10.59 -8.81
N ILE A 101 -5.48 -10.98 -10.03
CA ILE A 101 -4.11 -11.15 -10.49
C ILE A 101 -3.39 -9.79 -10.53
N ALA A 102 -4.06 -8.74 -11.01
CA ALA A 102 -3.50 -7.40 -11.11
C ALA A 102 -3.24 -6.74 -9.73
N SER A 103 -3.89 -7.20 -8.66
CA SER A 103 -3.67 -6.63 -7.32
C SER A 103 -2.25 -6.87 -6.80
N MET A 104 -1.63 -7.99 -7.13
CA MET A 104 -0.27 -8.29 -6.68
C MET A 104 0.76 -7.30 -7.25
N PRO A 105 0.91 -7.14 -8.58
CA PRO A 105 1.85 -6.15 -9.12
C PRO A 105 1.55 -4.73 -8.66
N ALA A 106 0.27 -4.38 -8.48
CA ALA A 106 -0.10 -3.05 -8.00
C ALA A 106 0.32 -2.78 -6.55
N LEU A 107 0.24 -3.77 -5.67
CA LEU A 107 0.53 -3.62 -4.24
C LEU A 107 1.97 -3.99 -3.85
N THR A 108 2.65 -4.80 -4.67
CA THR A 108 3.99 -5.31 -4.35
C THR A 108 5.07 -4.85 -5.33
N GLY A 109 4.69 -4.41 -6.53
CA GLY A 109 5.60 -4.12 -7.63
C GLY A 109 6.14 -5.37 -8.33
N HIS A 110 5.59 -6.55 -8.05
CA HIS A 110 6.02 -7.83 -8.61
C HIS A 110 4.84 -8.56 -9.27
N ALA A 111 5.06 -9.07 -10.48
CA ALA A 111 4.11 -9.95 -11.14
C ALA A 111 4.04 -11.32 -10.45
N HIS A 112 2.97 -12.06 -10.67
CA HIS A 112 2.92 -13.47 -10.33
C HIS A 112 3.96 -14.26 -11.12
N PRO A 113 4.46 -15.40 -10.57
CA PRO A 113 5.20 -16.36 -11.37
C PRO A 113 4.36 -16.81 -12.57
N PRO A 114 4.97 -16.99 -13.77
CA PRO A 114 4.23 -17.32 -15.00
C PRO A 114 3.30 -18.52 -14.90
N GLU A 115 3.67 -19.51 -14.12
CA GLU A 115 2.85 -20.71 -13.87
C GLU A 115 1.54 -20.42 -13.11
N LYS A 116 1.44 -19.29 -12.44
CA LYS A 116 0.24 -18.86 -11.71
C LYS A 116 -0.62 -17.87 -12.48
N ASP A 117 -0.07 -17.20 -13.49
CA ASP A 117 -0.78 -16.17 -14.27
C ASP A 117 -2.05 -16.72 -14.96
N SER A 118 -2.08 -18.00 -15.28
CA SER A 118 -3.21 -18.66 -15.93
C SER A 118 -4.22 -19.30 -14.99
N LEU A 119 -3.96 -19.33 -13.69
CA LEU A 119 -4.79 -20.08 -12.73
C LEU A 119 -6.03 -19.31 -12.26
N GLY A 120 -6.16 -18.03 -12.60
CA GLY A 120 -7.32 -17.23 -12.20
C GLY A 120 -7.39 -17.00 -10.68
N ASP A 121 -8.50 -17.37 -10.06
CA ASP A 121 -8.74 -17.20 -8.63
C ASP A 121 -8.03 -18.25 -7.78
N PHE A 122 -6.91 -17.91 -7.21
CA PHE A 122 -6.23 -18.73 -6.21
C PHE A 122 -5.92 -17.89 -4.96
N PRO A 123 -5.88 -18.51 -3.77
CA PRO A 123 -5.61 -17.78 -2.54
C PRO A 123 -4.14 -17.32 -2.45
N PRO A 124 -3.86 -16.23 -1.71
CA PRO A 124 -2.50 -15.82 -1.41
C PRO A 124 -1.71 -16.95 -0.73
N ALA A 125 -0.43 -17.05 -1.08
CA ALA A 125 0.49 -18.06 -0.54
C ALA A 125 1.58 -17.40 0.34
N PRO A 126 2.17 -18.17 1.28
CA PRO A 126 3.32 -17.69 2.04
C PRO A 126 4.54 -17.34 1.19
N THR A 127 4.58 -17.79 -0.05
CA THR A 127 5.65 -17.50 -1.03
C THR A 127 5.40 -16.26 -1.86
N ASP A 128 4.25 -15.59 -1.69
CA ASP A 128 3.93 -14.38 -2.44
C ASP A 128 4.87 -13.23 -2.06
N PHE A 129 5.06 -12.29 -2.98
CA PHE A 129 5.81 -11.08 -2.71
C PHE A 129 5.09 -10.21 -1.67
N PRO A 130 5.84 -9.64 -0.73
CA PRO A 130 5.27 -8.81 0.33
C PRO A 130 4.86 -7.43 -0.17
N PRO A 131 3.80 -6.82 0.39
CA PRO A 131 3.47 -5.43 0.16
C PRO A 131 4.51 -4.47 0.73
N HIS A 132 4.54 -3.25 0.23
CA HIS A 132 5.50 -2.21 0.64
C HIS A 132 5.58 -2.00 2.16
N GLY A 133 4.44 -2.07 2.86
CA GLY A 133 4.39 -1.93 4.32
C GLY A 133 5.08 -3.07 5.06
N ALA A 134 4.97 -4.31 4.58
CA ALA A 134 5.67 -5.45 5.16
C ALA A 134 7.20 -5.36 4.92
N VAL A 135 7.61 -4.90 3.73
CA VAL A 135 9.02 -4.63 3.43
C VAL A 135 9.56 -3.52 4.36
N LEU A 136 8.79 -2.46 4.56
CA LEU A 136 9.16 -1.40 5.48
C LEU A 136 9.31 -1.92 6.92
N SER A 137 8.40 -2.78 7.36
CA SER A 137 8.46 -3.42 8.68
C SER A 137 9.72 -4.27 8.87
N ALA A 138 10.19 -4.94 7.81
CA ALA A 138 11.43 -5.71 7.86
C ALA A 138 12.70 -4.83 7.90
N LEU A 139 12.70 -3.71 7.16
CA LEU A 139 13.89 -2.87 6.99
C LEU A 139 13.99 -1.72 7.99
N ARG A 140 12.87 -1.21 8.46
CA ARG A 140 12.78 -0.06 9.37
C ARG A 140 11.60 -0.24 10.33
N PRO A 141 11.71 -1.13 11.31
CA PRO A 141 10.64 -1.32 12.28
C PRO A 141 10.36 0.00 13.02
N ALA A 142 9.10 0.24 13.33
CA ALA A 142 8.71 1.36 14.17
C ALA A 142 9.27 1.23 15.59
N PRO A 143 9.34 2.32 16.36
CA PRO A 143 9.65 2.26 17.78
C PRO A 143 8.74 1.27 18.52
N ALA A 144 9.24 0.72 19.61
CA ALA A 144 8.50 -0.25 20.42
C ALA A 144 7.10 0.27 20.78
N GLY A 145 6.11 -0.58 20.61
CA GLY A 145 4.71 -0.27 20.91
C GLY A 145 3.91 0.37 19.77
N LEU A 146 4.55 0.66 18.62
CA LEU A 146 3.85 1.20 17.45
C LEU A 146 3.94 0.23 16.27
N PRO A 147 2.84 0.03 15.51
CA PRO A 147 2.90 -0.72 14.28
C PRO A 147 3.65 0.06 13.19
N THR A 148 4.53 -0.61 12.45
CA THR A 148 5.26 0.02 11.34
C THR A 148 4.33 0.37 10.19
N TRP A 149 3.31 -0.44 9.96
CA TRP A 149 2.30 -0.18 8.96
C TRP A 149 0.94 -0.71 9.38
N MET A 150 -0.07 -0.05 8.89
CA MET A 150 -1.47 -0.33 9.21
C MET A 150 -2.26 -0.48 7.93
N ARG A 151 -3.32 -1.25 8.02
CA ARG A 151 -4.37 -1.28 7.02
C ARG A 151 -5.69 -0.85 7.66
N VAL A 152 -6.38 0.06 7.00
CA VAL A 152 -7.70 0.49 7.38
C VAL A 152 -8.72 -0.26 6.53
N GLY A 153 -9.68 -0.90 7.17
CA GLY A 153 -10.69 -1.74 6.54
C GLY A 153 -10.30 -3.22 6.44
N PRO A 154 -11.27 -4.07 6.06
CA PRO A 154 -11.09 -5.51 5.91
C PRO A 154 -10.13 -5.87 4.77
N LEU A 155 -9.68 -7.12 4.72
CA LEU A 155 -8.99 -7.66 3.54
C LEU A 155 -9.91 -7.55 2.32
N MET A 156 -9.38 -6.98 1.26
CA MET A 156 -10.08 -6.99 -0.02
C MET A 156 -10.26 -8.42 -0.49
N ARG A 157 -11.48 -8.75 -0.86
CA ARG A 157 -11.88 -10.08 -1.30
C ARG A 157 -12.69 -9.99 -2.57
N ARG A 158 -12.65 -11.05 -3.35
CA ARG A 158 -13.58 -11.28 -4.43
C ARG A 158 -14.96 -11.68 -3.89
N GLY A 159 -15.98 -11.64 -4.74
CA GLY A 159 -17.33 -12.06 -4.37
C GLY A 159 -17.46 -13.52 -3.88
N ASN A 160 -16.54 -14.40 -4.28
CA ASN A 160 -16.44 -15.77 -3.79
C ASN A 160 -15.67 -15.91 -2.45
N GLY A 161 -15.24 -14.80 -1.85
CA GLY A 161 -14.50 -14.77 -0.59
C GLY A 161 -12.98 -14.89 -0.72
N THR A 162 -12.42 -15.13 -1.92
CA THR A 162 -10.97 -15.21 -2.15
C THR A 162 -10.30 -13.87 -1.82
N VAL A 163 -9.27 -13.92 -0.97
CA VAL A 163 -8.46 -12.74 -0.63
C VAL A 163 -7.62 -12.35 -1.83
N LEU A 164 -7.56 -11.05 -2.13
CA LEU A 164 -6.69 -10.55 -3.18
C LEU A 164 -5.23 -10.56 -2.76
N HIS A 165 -4.36 -10.86 -3.72
CA HIS A 165 -2.92 -10.91 -3.50
C HIS A 165 -2.32 -9.54 -3.15
N GLY A 166 -1.12 -9.55 -2.59
CA GLY A 166 -0.38 -8.32 -2.26
C GLY A 166 -0.82 -7.62 -0.97
N GLN A 167 -1.73 -8.19 -0.19
CA GLN A 167 -2.18 -7.63 1.08
C GLN A 167 -1.54 -8.29 2.31
N LEU A 168 -1.04 -9.52 2.16
CA LEU A 168 -0.44 -10.31 3.21
C LEU A 168 1.11 -10.22 3.15
N PRO A 169 1.81 -10.45 4.26
CA PRO A 169 3.27 -10.28 4.32
C PRO A 169 4.07 -11.29 3.48
N GLY A 170 3.42 -12.33 2.94
CA GLY A 170 4.04 -13.31 2.07
C GLY A 170 5.30 -13.92 2.67
N MET A 171 6.37 -13.96 1.87
CA MET A 171 7.66 -14.56 2.24
C MET A 171 8.34 -13.94 3.47
N LEU A 172 7.93 -12.77 3.91
CA LEU A 172 8.47 -12.16 5.13
C LEU A 172 7.85 -12.71 6.41
N GLY A 173 6.75 -13.43 6.30
CA GLY A 173 6.07 -14.06 7.43
C GLY A 173 5.24 -13.11 8.29
N ASN A 174 4.39 -13.71 9.15
CA ASN A 174 3.35 -13.00 9.89
C ASN A 174 3.85 -11.93 10.88
N ARG A 175 5.09 -11.98 11.31
CA ARG A 175 5.70 -10.91 12.15
C ARG A 175 5.69 -9.55 11.46
N HIS A 176 5.61 -9.52 10.13
CA HIS A 176 5.55 -8.31 9.31
C HIS A 176 4.15 -8.04 8.76
N ALA A 177 3.12 -8.68 9.32
CA ALA A 177 1.73 -8.40 8.96
C ALA A 177 1.32 -6.97 9.35
N SER A 178 0.31 -6.46 8.64
CA SER A 178 -0.27 -5.16 8.98
C SER A 178 -1.00 -5.21 10.32
N PHE A 179 -0.91 -4.13 11.07
CA PHE A 179 -1.91 -3.86 12.10
C PHE A 179 -3.23 -3.49 11.41
N VAL A 180 -4.29 -4.21 11.71
CA VAL A 180 -5.58 -4.05 11.02
C VAL A 180 -6.50 -3.19 11.87
N VAL A 181 -7.00 -2.12 11.26
CA VAL A 181 -8.10 -1.30 11.81
C VAL A 181 -9.33 -1.61 10.97
N ASP A 182 -10.12 -2.58 11.43
CA ASP A 182 -11.26 -3.15 10.68
C ASP A 182 -12.58 -2.42 10.97
N GLN A 183 -12.51 -1.15 11.24
CA GLN A 183 -13.67 -0.32 11.55
C GLN A 183 -13.79 0.84 10.57
N THR A 184 -15.04 1.25 10.33
CA THR A 184 -15.30 2.53 9.66
C THR A 184 -14.84 3.65 10.58
N LEU A 185 -13.76 4.33 10.22
CA LEU A 185 -13.24 5.47 10.96
C LEU A 185 -14.14 6.68 10.73
N LEU A 186 -15.10 6.88 11.62
CA LEU A 186 -15.90 8.11 11.65
C LEU A 186 -15.21 9.16 12.55
N PRO A 187 -15.10 10.43 12.11
CA PRO A 187 -14.33 11.45 12.83
C PRO A 187 -14.70 11.66 14.29
N ALA A 188 -15.95 11.38 14.67
CA ALA A 188 -16.46 11.69 16.00
C ALA A 188 -16.24 10.59 17.05
N ASN A 189 -15.99 9.32 16.67
CA ASN A 189 -15.96 8.18 17.59
C ASN A 189 -15.00 7.07 17.15
N VAL A 190 -13.77 7.41 16.82
CA VAL A 190 -12.77 6.39 16.47
C VAL A 190 -12.39 5.60 17.73
N ARG A 191 -12.94 4.40 17.87
CA ARG A 191 -12.52 3.41 18.87
C ARG A 191 -11.84 2.27 18.13
N ILE A 192 -10.56 2.08 18.38
CA ILE A 192 -9.82 0.94 17.84
C ILE A 192 -9.93 -0.18 18.87
N GLU A 193 -10.85 -1.12 18.69
CA GLU A 193 -11.08 -2.23 19.63
C GLU A 193 -9.80 -3.03 19.90
N ALA A 194 -8.94 -3.20 18.89
CA ALA A 194 -7.68 -3.92 19.04
C ALA A 194 -6.70 -3.30 20.06
N VAL A 195 -6.85 -2.02 20.41
CA VAL A 195 -6.01 -1.34 21.42
C VAL A 195 -6.78 -0.99 22.69
N GLN A 196 -8.07 -1.36 22.77
CA GLN A 196 -8.82 -1.20 24.01
C GLN A 196 -8.53 -2.37 24.94
N PRO A 197 -8.23 -2.12 26.22
CA PRO A 197 -8.14 -3.18 27.19
C PRO A 197 -9.48 -3.93 27.24
N ASN A 198 -9.44 -5.23 27.04
CA ASN A 198 -10.62 -6.06 27.28
C ASN A 198 -11.02 -5.92 28.76
N SER A 199 -12.29 -5.71 29.04
CA SER A 199 -12.82 -5.58 30.41
C SER A 199 -12.47 -6.76 31.32
N GLU A 200 -12.22 -7.94 30.74
CA GLU A 200 -11.77 -9.12 31.47
C GLU A 200 -10.25 -9.13 31.74
N LEU A 201 -9.50 -8.21 31.14
CA LEU A 201 -8.04 -8.13 31.26
C LEU A 201 -7.68 -7.12 32.36
N THR A 202 -7.63 -7.60 33.60
CA THR A 202 -7.13 -6.80 34.70
C THR A 202 -5.66 -6.42 34.46
N GLU A 203 -5.22 -5.30 35.00
CA GLU A 203 -3.83 -4.81 34.89
C GLU A 203 -2.82 -5.89 35.33
N LEU A 204 -3.17 -6.65 36.36
CA LEU A 204 -2.35 -7.75 36.86
C LEU A 204 -2.23 -8.90 35.85
N ARG A 205 -3.31 -9.24 35.15
CA ARG A 205 -3.29 -10.25 34.07
C ARG A 205 -2.53 -9.76 32.85
N LEU A 206 -2.62 -8.49 32.52
CA LEU A 206 -1.88 -7.90 31.41
C LEU A 206 -0.39 -7.95 31.70
N THR A 207 0.03 -7.53 32.89
CA THR A 207 1.44 -7.59 33.31
C THR A 207 1.99 -9.01 33.29
N ALA A 208 1.26 -9.97 33.84
CA ALA A 208 1.66 -11.37 33.83
C ALA A 208 1.83 -11.94 32.40
N ARG A 209 0.94 -11.58 31.48
CA ARG A 209 1.04 -11.98 30.06
C ARG A 209 2.26 -11.34 29.37
N LEU A 210 2.54 -10.08 29.63
CA LEU A 210 3.69 -9.37 29.08
C LEU A 210 4.99 -9.99 29.60
N ASP A 211 5.05 -10.38 30.85
CA ASP A 211 6.24 -11.01 31.44
C ASP A 211 6.43 -12.43 30.89
N LEU A 212 5.35 -13.19 30.70
CA LEU A 212 5.44 -14.49 30.04
C LEU A 212 5.92 -14.34 28.58
N LEU A 213 5.41 -13.36 27.84
CA LEU A 213 5.87 -13.08 26.48
C LEU A 213 7.36 -12.76 26.44
N LYS A 214 7.86 -11.93 27.37
CA LYS A 214 9.30 -11.64 27.46
C LYS A 214 10.12 -12.90 27.73
N GLN A 215 9.64 -13.77 28.60
CA GLN A 215 10.32 -15.05 28.89
C GLN A 215 10.39 -15.94 27.65
N VAL A 216 9.28 -16.05 26.90
CA VAL A 216 9.22 -16.83 25.66
C VAL A 216 10.16 -16.25 24.61
N ASP A 217 10.18 -14.93 24.43
CA ASP A 217 11.07 -14.26 23.48
C ASP A 217 12.56 -14.43 23.88
N GLN A 218 12.87 -14.43 25.16
CA GLN A 218 14.25 -14.71 25.64
C GLN A 218 14.66 -16.15 25.34
N GLN A 219 13.78 -17.13 25.58
CA GLN A 219 14.06 -18.54 25.27
C GLN A 219 14.26 -18.73 23.76
N ARG A 220 13.44 -18.09 22.94
CA ARG A 220 13.57 -18.17 21.49
C ARG A 220 14.91 -17.63 20.98
N ARG A 221 15.41 -16.52 21.54
CA ARG A 221 16.72 -15.95 21.18
C ARG A 221 17.91 -16.82 21.61
N LEU A 222 17.72 -17.78 22.50
CA LEU A 222 18.75 -18.74 22.91
C LEU A 222 18.80 -19.96 21.98
N ILE A 223 17.77 -20.16 21.15
CA ILE A 223 17.64 -21.29 20.23
C ILE A 223 18.02 -20.90 18.79
N ASP A 224 17.86 -19.61 18.43
CA ASP A 224 18.31 -19.01 17.16
C ASP A 224 19.80 -18.62 17.23
#